data_4ed079a68d66cc758643ba8207ebd101
#
_entry.id   4ed079a68d66cc758643ba8207ebd101
#
_cell.length_a   1.000
_cell.length_b   1.000
_cell.length_c   1.000
_cell.angle_alpha   90.00
_cell.angle_beta   90.00
_cell.angle_gamma   90.00
#
_symmetry.space_group_name_H-M   'P 1'
#
loop_
_entity.id
_entity.type
_entity.pdbx_description
1 polymer ?
#
loop_
_entity_poly.entity_id
_entity_poly.type
_entity_poly.pdbx_seq_one_letter_code
_entity_poly.pdbx_strand_id
1 'polypeptide(L)'
;MNKKFIIVAIILVGIGTLIFATRKNSSSSSSLPAKVILQVPFTPQAPTDKWDRNEDCEETSITMANAFLSGATENEIPADEAIKAIENLKIWENANLGYNVDTGSAATTRLAEGAFAMKVKQIKDFTEDDLKRALADNHPILLPIDARQLNNPKYQNSGPQYHMIVLRGYKDGKFIINDPGTNSGNGNEYTFDVLKNAAADWDQNAKAMNPARKIALVMSK
;
A
#
# COMPACT_ATOMS: atom_id res chain seq x y z
N MET A 1 49.57 11.17 81.33
CA MET A 1 49.00 9.85 81.15
C MET A 1 48.01 9.98 79.96
N ASN A 2 48.49 9.64 78.74
CA ASN A 2 47.67 9.77 77.50
C ASN A 2 47.19 8.37 77.06
N LYS A 3 45.93 8.14 77.19
CA LYS A 3 45.31 6.91 76.62
C LYS A 3 45.03 7.11 75.14
N LYS A 4 45.73 6.32 74.29
CA LYS A 4 45.41 6.22 72.84
C LYS A 4 44.26 5.26 72.65
N PHE A 5 43.18 5.72 72.06
CA PHE A 5 42.13 4.86 71.59
C PHE A 5 42.49 4.40 70.14
N ILE A 6 42.53 3.06 69.95
CA ILE A 6 42.71 2.47 68.63
C ILE A 6 41.29 2.18 68.13
N ILE A 7 40.93 2.84 67.04
CA ILE A 7 39.64 2.55 66.31
C ILE A 7 39.95 1.46 65.25
N VAL A 8 39.40 0.30 65.41
CA VAL A 8 39.44 -0.77 64.38
C VAL A 8 38.29 -0.56 63.42
N ALA A 9 38.56 -0.17 62.19
CA ALA A 9 37.58 -0.07 61.14
C ALA A 9 37.39 -1.47 60.53
N ILE A 10 36.20 -2.02 60.69
CA ILE A 10 35.77 -3.24 60.02
C ILE A 10 35.24 -2.90 58.64
N ILE A 11 35.98 -3.24 57.58
CA ILE A 11 35.53 -3.09 56.20
C ILE A 11 34.68 -4.34 55.84
N LEU A 12 33.37 -4.15 55.76
CA LEU A 12 32.45 -5.14 55.22
C LEU A 12 32.48 -5.06 53.67
N VAL A 13 33.14 -6.03 53.03
CA VAL A 13 33.11 -6.22 51.60
C VAL A 13 31.79 -6.95 51.25
N GLY A 14 30.79 -6.17 50.84
CA GLY A 14 29.53 -6.70 50.28
C GLY A 14 29.78 -7.16 48.84
N ILE A 15 29.75 -8.49 48.63
CA ILE A 15 29.73 -9.10 47.28
C ILE A 15 28.31 -8.94 46.73
N GLY A 16 28.10 -7.87 45.96
CA GLY A 16 26.89 -7.68 45.20
C GLY A 16 26.90 -8.57 43.95
N THR A 17 26.18 -9.69 43.97
CA THR A 17 25.90 -10.50 42.79
C THR A 17 24.95 -9.75 41.87
N LEU A 18 25.54 -9.15 40.81
CA LEU A 18 24.79 -8.49 39.75
C LEU A 18 24.10 -9.58 38.90
N ILE A 19 22.81 -9.87 39.14
CA ILE A 19 22.00 -10.74 38.30
C ILE A 19 21.66 -9.95 37.04
N PHE A 20 22.41 -10.16 35.96
CA PHE A 20 21.99 -9.74 34.62
C PHE A 20 20.78 -10.56 34.20
N ALA A 21 19.57 -10.03 34.41
CA ALA A 21 18.38 -10.53 33.79
C ALA A 21 18.46 -10.24 32.28
N THR A 22 18.91 -11.22 31.51
CA THR A 22 18.79 -11.19 30.05
C THR A 22 17.32 -11.22 29.70
N ARG A 23 16.74 -10.04 29.46
CA ARG A 23 15.40 -9.88 28.90
C ARG A 23 15.46 -10.48 27.49
N LYS A 24 15.10 -11.75 27.35
CA LYS A 24 14.78 -12.35 26.05
C LYS A 24 13.63 -11.50 25.48
N ASN A 25 13.95 -10.61 24.53
CA ASN A 25 12.95 -10.04 23.64
C ASN A 25 12.40 -11.23 22.82
N SER A 26 11.38 -11.90 23.33
CA SER A 26 10.53 -12.73 22.51
C SER A 26 9.75 -11.77 21.59
N SER A 27 10.29 -11.54 20.39
CA SER A 27 9.46 -11.08 19.28
C SER A 27 8.42 -12.18 19.06
N SER A 28 7.25 -12.02 19.68
CA SER A 28 6.10 -12.82 19.31
C SER A 28 5.81 -12.49 17.84
N SER A 29 6.18 -13.36 16.92
CA SER A 29 5.63 -13.32 15.58
C SER A 29 4.15 -13.64 15.75
N SER A 30 3.33 -12.60 15.97
CA SER A 30 1.88 -12.76 15.91
C SER A 30 1.58 -13.30 14.52
N SER A 31 0.98 -14.50 14.48
CA SER A 31 0.51 -15.08 13.22
C SER A 31 -0.44 -14.07 12.56
N LEU A 32 -0.28 -13.86 11.26
CA LEU A 32 -1.19 -12.98 10.51
C LEU A 32 -2.63 -13.50 10.61
N PRO A 33 -3.64 -12.62 10.68
CA PRO A 33 -5.04 -13.02 10.61
C PRO A 33 -5.29 -13.87 9.36
N ALA A 34 -6.17 -14.87 9.45
CA ALA A 34 -6.53 -15.71 8.31
C ALA A 34 -7.29 -14.92 7.23
N LYS A 35 -7.93 -13.80 7.62
CA LYS A 35 -8.73 -12.94 6.76
C LYS A 35 -8.60 -11.49 7.20
N VAL A 36 -8.43 -10.60 6.23
CA VAL A 36 -8.52 -9.14 6.39
C VAL A 36 -9.31 -8.57 5.22
N ILE A 37 -10.28 -7.69 5.48
CA ILE A 37 -11.01 -6.96 4.43
C ILE A 37 -11.15 -5.51 4.88
N LEU A 38 -10.45 -4.61 4.22
CA LEU A 38 -10.59 -3.17 4.40
C LEU A 38 -11.81 -2.69 3.60
N GLN A 39 -12.59 -1.80 4.19
CA GLN A 39 -13.76 -1.20 3.53
C GLN A 39 -13.34 -0.02 2.63
N VAL A 40 -12.41 -0.29 1.70
CA VAL A 40 -12.00 0.70 0.71
C VAL A 40 -13.15 0.93 -0.26
N PRO A 41 -13.73 2.14 -0.34
CA PRO A 41 -14.83 2.42 -1.24
C PRO A 41 -14.38 2.28 -2.69
N PHE A 42 -15.28 1.86 -3.56
CA PHE A 42 -15.00 1.63 -4.97
C PHE A 42 -15.45 2.81 -5.83
N THR A 43 -14.70 3.09 -6.88
CA THR A 43 -15.15 3.83 -8.06
C THR A 43 -14.41 3.31 -9.30
N PRO A 44 -15.06 3.17 -10.46
CA PRO A 44 -14.35 2.96 -11.71
C PRO A 44 -13.66 4.26 -12.16
N GLN A 45 -12.65 4.17 -13.01
CA GLN A 45 -12.00 5.35 -13.60
C GLN A 45 -12.89 6.11 -14.57
N ALA A 46 -13.95 5.46 -15.07
CA ALA A 46 -15.02 6.05 -15.86
C ALA A 46 -16.34 6.07 -15.09
N PRO A 47 -16.51 6.91 -14.03
CA PRO A 47 -17.67 6.84 -13.12
C PRO A 47 -19.02 7.11 -13.78
N THR A 48 -19.06 7.71 -14.97
CA THR A 48 -20.27 7.99 -15.74
C THR A 48 -20.43 7.10 -16.98
N ASP A 49 -19.76 5.94 -17.03
CA ASP A 49 -19.73 5.02 -18.17
C ASP A 49 -19.16 5.62 -19.47
N LYS A 50 -18.56 6.79 -19.42
CA LYS A 50 -17.86 7.39 -20.56
C LYS A 50 -16.39 7.01 -20.48
N TRP A 51 -16.00 5.96 -21.20
CA TRP A 51 -14.64 5.42 -21.22
C TRP A 51 -13.67 6.25 -22.08
N ASP A 52 -13.73 7.57 -21.93
CA ASP A 52 -12.76 8.55 -22.40
C ASP A 52 -11.65 8.83 -21.37
N ARG A 53 -11.71 8.14 -20.19
CA ARG A 53 -10.80 8.26 -19.06
C ARG A 53 -9.92 7.01 -18.91
N ASN A 54 -9.39 6.51 -20.01
CA ASN A 54 -8.62 5.25 -20.01
C ASN A 54 -7.26 5.37 -19.30
N GLU A 55 -6.81 6.59 -19.01
CA GLU A 55 -5.50 6.89 -18.43
C GLU A 55 -5.58 7.34 -16.95
N ASP A 56 -6.75 7.22 -16.31
CA ASP A 56 -6.99 7.77 -14.96
C ASP A 56 -6.93 6.68 -13.85
N CYS A 57 -6.22 5.57 -14.07
CA CYS A 57 -6.22 4.44 -13.14
C CYS A 57 -5.45 4.74 -11.85
N GLU A 58 -4.37 5.51 -11.89
CA GLU A 58 -3.58 5.88 -10.73
C GLU A 58 -4.32 6.85 -9.84
N GLU A 59 -4.88 7.91 -10.43
CA GLU A 59 -5.65 8.91 -9.70
C GLU A 59 -6.89 8.30 -9.07
N THR A 60 -7.54 7.37 -9.78
CA THR A 60 -8.71 6.64 -9.25
C THR A 60 -8.31 5.75 -8.08
N SER A 61 -7.19 5.03 -8.20
CA SER A 61 -6.68 4.17 -7.13
C SER A 61 -6.26 4.98 -5.90
N ILE A 62 -5.60 6.13 -6.09
CA ILE A 62 -5.26 7.06 -5.00
C ILE A 62 -6.54 7.61 -4.37
N THR A 63 -7.55 7.97 -5.17
CA THR A 63 -8.83 8.49 -4.67
C THR A 63 -9.52 7.46 -3.77
N MET A 64 -9.60 6.20 -4.18
CA MET A 64 -10.16 5.11 -3.35
C MET A 64 -9.38 4.93 -2.04
N ALA A 65 -8.04 4.87 -2.11
CA ALA A 65 -7.20 4.73 -0.92
C ALA A 65 -7.32 5.94 0.03
N ASN A 66 -7.37 7.17 -0.52
CA ASN A 66 -7.53 8.38 0.28
C ASN A 66 -8.89 8.45 0.96
N ALA A 67 -9.97 8.08 0.28
CA ALA A 67 -11.31 8.03 0.86
C ALA A 67 -11.33 7.10 2.09
N PHE A 68 -10.80 5.88 1.95
CA PHE A 68 -10.67 4.93 3.06
C PHE A 68 -9.85 5.50 4.23
N LEU A 69 -8.64 6.01 3.96
CA LEU A 69 -7.75 6.56 4.97
C LEU A 69 -8.29 7.86 5.62
N SER A 70 -9.25 8.50 4.99
CA SER A 70 -9.98 9.66 5.54
C SER A 70 -11.24 9.27 6.31
N GLY A 71 -11.52 7.97 6.46
CA GLY A 71 -12.61 7.45 7.27
C GLY A 71 -13.95 7.34 6.54
N ALA A 72 -13.96 7.28 5.21
CA ALA A 72 -15.17 6.99 4.45
C ALA A 72 -15.75 5.63 4.86
N THR A 73 -17.06 5.56 5.00
CA THR A 73 -17.82 4.37 5.41
C THR A 73 -18.69 3.81 4.30
N GLU A 74 -18.85 4.54 3.22
CA GLU A 74 -19.59 4.17 2.03
C GLU A 74 -18.89 3.04 1.28
N ASN A 75 -19.64 2.20 0.57
CA ASN A 75 -19.07 1.14 -0.26
C ASN A 75 -18.56 1.67 -1.61
N GLU A 76 -19.11 2.80 -2.06
CA GLU A 76 -18.79 3.42 -3.35
C GLU A 76 -18.59 4.93 -3.18
N ILE A 77 -17.73 5.51 -4.01
CA ILE A 77 -17.55 6.95 -4.10
C ILE A 77 -18.56 7.47 -5.13
N PRO A 78 -19.39 8.49 -4.80
CA PRO A 78 -20.29 9.11 -5.77
C PRO A 78 -19.56 9.59 -7.01
N ALA A 79 -20.17 9.42 -8.19
CA ALA A 79 -19.51 9.68 -9.48
C ALA A 79 -18.99 11.11 -9.63
N ASP A 80 -19.73 12.11 -9.17
CA ASP A 80 -19.34 13.51 -9.21
C ASP A 80 -18.17 13.83 -8.27
N GLU A 81 -18.12 13.20 -7.09
CA GLU A 81 -17.00 13.31 -6.16
C GLU A 81 -15.75 12.64 -6.71
N ALA A 82 -15.90 11.43 -7.30
CA ALA A 82 -14.81 10.70 -7.94
C ALA A 82 -14.20 11.52 -9.09
N ILE A 83 -15.02 12.04 -10.01
CA ILE A 83 -14.58 12.87 -11.13
C ILE A 83 -13.80 14.09 -10.63
N LYS A 84 -14.35 14.80 -9.63
CA LYS A 84 -13.70 15.99 -9.07
C LYS A 84 -12.35 15.65 -8.44
N ALA A 85 -12.25 14.54 -7.72
CA ALA A 85 -11.00 14.10 -7.10
C ALA A 85 -9.95 13.74 -8.15
N ILE A 86 -10.32 12.96 -9.17
CA ILE A 86 -9.46 12.56 -10.29
C ILE A 86 -8.95 13.81 -11.03
N GLU A 87 -9.84 14.73 -11.41
CA GLU A 87 -9.44 15.97 -12.11
C GLU A 87 -8.47 16.83 -11.29
N ASN A 88 -8.68 16.94 -9.98
CA ASN A 88 -7.76 17.66 -9.10
C ASN A 88 -6.36 17.00 -9.05
N LEU A 89 -6.29 15.67 -9.06
CA LEU A 89 -5.03 14.94 -9.12
C LEU A 89 -4.31 15.19 -10.46
N LYS A 90 -5.03 15.14 -11.59
CA LYS A 90 -4.47 15.45 -12.93
C LYS A 90 -3.96 16.89 -13.02
N ILE A 91 -4.66 17.86 -12.41
CA ILE A 91 -4.19 19.25 -12.32
C ILE A 91 -2.87 19.29 -11.54
N TRP A 92 -2.79 18.58 -10.40
CA TRP A 92 -1.57 18.54 -9.61
C TRP A 92 -0.41 17.89 -10.38
N GLU A 93 -0.64 16.79 -11.09
CA GLU A 93 0.36 16.11 -11.91
C GLU A 93 0.92 17.00 -13.00
N ASN A 94 0.04 17.63 -13.78
CA ASN A 94 0.47 18.57 -14.82
C ASN A 94 1.33 19.71 -14.26
N ALA A 95 0.98 20.24 -13.09
CA ALA A 95 1.71 21.33 -12.44
C ALA A 95 3.07 20.87 -11.84
N ASN A 96 3.18 19.64 -11.35
CA ASN A 96 4.33 19.18 -10.55
C ASN A 96 5.18 18.11 -11.25
N LEU A 97 4.60 17.34 -12.18
CA LEU A 97 5.29 16.30 -12.95
C LEU A 97 5.48 16.69 -14.43
N GLY A 98 4.60 17.55 -14.96
CA GLY A 98 4.58 17.93 -16.37
C GLY A 98 3.87 16.91 -17.28
N TYR A 99 3.23 15.89 -16.73
CA TYR A 99 2.44 14.86 -17.41
C TYR A 99 1.49 14.18 -16.43
N ASN A 100 0.45 13.51 -16.94
CA ASN A 100 -0.58 12.80 -16.18
C ASN A 100 -1.02 11.50 -16.87
N VAL A 101 -0.12 10.85 -17.60
CA VAL A 101 -0.39 9.60 -18.31
C VAL A 101 0.67 8.59 -17.93
N ASP A 102 0.25 7.37 -17.57
CA ASP A 102 1.13 6.27 -17.18
C ASP A 102 2.15 6.70 -16.11
N THR A 103 1.67 7.12 -14.95
CA THR A 103 2.56 7.53 -13.85
C THR A 103 3.05 6.32 -13.07
N GLY A 104 4.26 5.86 -13.35
CA GLY A 104 4.88 4.73 -12.63
C GLY A 104 5.02 4.99 -11.12
N SER A 105 5.37 3.96 -10.36
CA SER A 105 5.40 3.94 -8.88
C SER A 105 6.03 5.18 -8.23
N ALA A 106 7.10 5.71 -8.79
CA ALA A 106 7.78 6.88 -8.23
C ALA A 106 6.93 8.16 -8.39
N ALA A 107 6.28 8.34 -9.54
CA ALA A 107 5.41 9.49 -9.79
C ALA A 107 4.10 9.38 -9.00
N THR A 108 3.47 8.20 -8.98
CA THR A 108 2.29 7.90 -8.16
C THR A 108 2.55 8.17 -6.66
N THR A 109 3.75 7.82 -6.16
CA THR A 109 4.16 8.16 -4.78
C THR A 109 4.14 9.67 -4.56
N ARG A 110 4.80 10.43 -5.46
CA ARG A 110 4.83 11.90 -5.36
C ARG A 110 3.44 12.53 -5.44
N LEU A 111 2.57 11.98 -6.28
CA LEU A 111 1.18 12.42 -6.42
C LEU A 111 0.41 12.23 -5.12
N ALA A 112 0.43 11.03 -4.54
CA ALA A 112 -0.28 10.73 -3.30
C ALA A 112 0.22 11.56 -2.10
N GLU A 113 1.54 11.72 -1.98
CA GLU A 113 2.17 12.50 -0.92
C GLU A 113 1.92 14.00 -1.10
N GLY A 114 2.04 14.51 -2.32
CA GLY A 114 1.91 15.94 -2.60
C GLY A 114 0.47 16.45 -2.62
N ALA A 115 -0.47 15.66 -3.17
CA ALA A 115 -1.86 16.10 -3.29
C ALA A 115 -2.69 15.85 -2.03
N PHE A 116 -2.45 14.76 -1.31
CA PHE A 116 -3.27 14.34 -0.16
C PHE A 116 -2.50 14.22 1.15
N ALA A 117 -1.23 14.61 1.21
CA ALA A 117 -0.35 14.45 2.37
C ALA A 117 -0.34 13.00 2.93
N MET A 118 -0.51 12.02 2.07
CA MET A 118 -0.39 10.60 2.42
C MET A 118 1.09 10.25 2.64
N LYS A 119 1.34 9.13 3.32
CA LYS A 119 2.67 8.51 3.39
C LYS A 119 2.65 7.26 2.54
N VAL A 120 3.64 7.09 1.67
CA VAL A 120 3.73 5.95 0.78
C VAL A 120 5.01 5.17 1.02
N LYS A 121 4.88 3.94 1.50
CA LYS A 121 6.01 3.01 1.61
C LYS A 121 6.07 2.12 0.39
N GLN A 122 7.12 2.26 -0.41
CA GLN A 122 7.38 1.36 -1.53
C GLN A 122 8.04 0.07 -1.02
N ILE A 123 7.47 -1.08 -1.36
CA ILE A 123 8.07 -2.41 -1.11
C ILE A 123 8.47 -2.98 -2.47
N LYS A 124 9.77 -3.11 -2.68
CA LYS A 124 10.35 -3.71 -3.89
C LYS A 124 10.42 -5.23 -3.72
N ASP A 125 10.18 -5.97 -4.79
CA ASP A 125 10.23 -7.44 -4.81
C ASP A 125 9.40 -8.11 -3.72
N PHE A 126 8.29 -7.47 -3.35
CA PHE A 126 7.40 -7.84 -2.24
C PHE A 126 7.07 -9.33 -2.21
N THR A 127 6.92 -9.86 -1.01
CA THR A 127 6.41 -11.22 -0.73
C THR A 127 4.92 -11.20 -0.42
N GLU A 128 4.29 -12.37 -0.39
CA GLU A 128 2.90 -12.51 0.05
C GLU A 128 2.69 -11.99 1.48
N ASP A 129 3.63 -12.30 2.38
CA ASP A 129 3.61 -11.85 3.77
C ASP A 129 3.72 -10.33 3.90
N ASP A 130 4.51 -9.67 3.04
CA ASP A 130 4.61 -8.21 3.06
C ASP A 130 3.26 -7.55 2.76
N LEU A 131 2.54 -8.06 1.76
CA LEU A 131 1.21 -7.56 1.41
C LEU A 131 0.19 -7.84 2.51
N LYS A 132 0.20 -9.06 3.06
CA LYS A 132 -0.71 -9.44 4.14
C LYS A 132 -0.48 -8.61 5.41
N ARG A 133 0.78 -8.32 5.78
CA ARG A 133 1.11 -7.46 6.92
C ARG A 133 0.59 -6.05 6.71
N ALA A 134 0.84 -5.45 5.56
CA ALA A 134 0.35 -4.10 5.28
C ALA A 134 -1.18 -4.00 5.39
N LEU A 135 -1.90 -4.99 4.83
CA LEU A 135 -3.36 -5.04 4.94
C LEU A 135 -3.83 -5.30 6.39
N ALA A 136 -3.13 -6.15 7.15
CA ALA A 136 -3.44 -6.40 8.56
C ALA A 136 -3.19 -5.17 9.44
N ASP A 137 -2.26 -4.31 9.04
CA ASP A 137 -1.97 -3.01 9.67
C ASP A 137 -2.92 -1.89 9.18
N ASN A 138 -4.02 -2.26 8.49
CA ASN A 138 -5.05 -1.35 7.99
C ASN A 138 -4.55 -0.40 6.86
N HIS A 139 -3.57 -0.82 6.08
CA HIS A 139 -3.01 -0.05 4.98
C HIS A 139 -3.42 -0.65 3.63
N PRO A 140 -4.22 0.05 2.80
CA PRO A 140 -4.48 -0.37 1.43
C PRO A 140 -3.19 -0.26 0.60
N ILE A 141 -3.12 -1.06 -0.47
CA ILE A 141 -1.91 -1.14 -1.30
C ILE A 141 -2.29 -0.83 -2.74
N LEU A 142 -1.59 0.11 -3.37
CA LEU A 142 -1.66 0.29 -4.81
C LEU A 142 -0.61 -0.60 -5.47
N LEU A 143 -1.01 -1.29 -6.53
CA LEU A 143 -0.15 -2.21 -7.27
C LEU A 143 -0.19 -1.90 -8.76
N PRO A 144 0.92 -1.41 -9.35
CA PRO A 144 1.04 -1.28 -10.79
C PRO A 144 1.22 -2.65 -11.43
N ILE A 145 0.51 -2.91 -12.52
CA ILE A 145 0.46 -4.21 -13.17
C ILE A 145 0.41 -4.10 -14.70
N ASP A 146 0.85 -5.14 -15.37
CA ASP A 146 0.40 -5.47 -16.73
C ASP A 146 -0.95 -6.20 -16.60
N ALA A 147 -2.05 -5.48 -16.84
CA ALA A 147 -3.39 -6.02 -16.61
C ALA A 147 -3.73 -7.23 -17.50
N ARG A 148 -3.05 -7.39 -18.63
CA ARG A 148 -3.20 -8.54 -19.52
C ARG A 148 -2.85 -9.87 -18.83
N GLN A 149 -1.95 -9.82 -17.82
CA GLN A 149 -1.54 -10.99 -17.05
C GLN A 149 -2.58 -11.43 -16.01
N LEU A 150 -3.58 -10.59 -15.69
CA LEU A 150 -4.68 -10.97 -14.81
C LEU A 150 -5.66 -11.95 -15.46
N ASN A 151 -5.69 -12.02 -16.79
CA ASN A 151 -6.67 -12.78 -17.56
C ASN A 151 -8.13 -12.49 -17.10
N ASN A 152 -8.41 -11.20 -16.82
CA ASN A 152 -9.73 -10.78 -16.36
C ASN A 152 -10.73 -10.79 -17.52
N PRO A 153 -11.79 -11.64 -17.48
CA PRO A 153 -12.76 -11.73 -18.58
C PRO A 153 -13.62 -10.47 -18.75
N LYS A 154 -13.57 -9.54 -17.79
CA LYS A 154 -14.30 -8.27 -17.84
C LYS A 154 -13.54 -7.19 -18.64
N TYR A 155 -12.27 -7.40 -18.92
CA TYR A 155 -11.50 -6.50 -19.78
C TYR A 155 -11.85 -6.68 -21.24
N GLN A 156 -11.89 -5.57 -21.96
CA GLN A 156 -11.90 -5.60 -23.42
C GLN A 156 -10.45 -5.82 -23.91
N ASN A 157 -10.29 -6.57 -25.02
CA ASN A 157 -8.99 -6.81 -25.66
C ASN A 157 -7.88 -7.25 -24.68
N SER A 158 -8.19 -8.14 -23.73
CA SER A 158 -7.27 -8.65 -22.70
C SER A 158 -6.82 -7.62 -21.64
N GLY A 159 -7.28 -6.38 -21.70
CA GLY A 159 -6.92 -5.31 -20.77
C GLY A 159 -5.75 -4.44 -21.21
N PRO A 160 -5.49 -3.34 -20.49
CA PRO A 160 -4.39 -2.41 -20.80
C PRO A 160 -3.03 -3.02 -20.46
N GLN A 161 -1.99 -2.53 -21.17
CA GLN A 161 -0.61 -2.91 -20.87
C GLN A 161 -0.16 -2.39 -19.49
N TYR A 162 -0.50 -1.16 -19.16
CA TYR A 162 -0.27 -0.58 -17.85
C TYR A 162 -1.59 -0.36 -17.13
N HIS A 163 -1.63 -0.67 -15.85
CA HIS A 163 -2.80 -0.44 -15.01
C HIS A 163 -2.41 -0.35 -13.54
N MET A 164 -3.26 0.33 -12.75
CA MET A 164 -3.12 0.43 -11.30
C MET A 164 -4.37 -0.14 -10.62
N ILE A 165 -4.16 -1.04 -9.65
CA ILE A 165 -5.24 -1.64 -8.85
C ILE A 165 -5.02 -1.39 -7.35
N VAL A 166 -6.08 -1.50 -6.55
CA VAL A 166 -6.00 -1.37 -5.09
C VAL A 166 -6.24 -2.72 -4.42
N LEU A 167 -5.24 -3.25 -3.72
CA LEU A 167 -5.44 -4.39 -2.82
C LEU A 167 -6.07 -3.87 -1.53
N ARG A 168 -7.21 -4.47 -1.15
CA ARG A 168 -7.97 -4.09 0.05
C ARG A 168 -8.23 -5.24 1.03
N GLY A 169 -7.68 -6.40 0.77
CA GLY A 169 -7.85 -7.52 1.70
C GLY A 169 -7.33 -8.83 1.16
N TYR A 170 -7.47 -9.85 2.00
CA TYR A 170 -7.22 -11.24 1.62
C TYR A 170 -8.12 -12.19 2.42
N LYS A 171 -8.49 -13.30 1.83
CA LYS A 171 -9.20 -14.43 2.43
C LYS A 171 -9.01 -15.67 1.56
N ASP A 172 -9.11 -16.84 2.14
CA ASP A 172 -9.15 -18.14 1.44
C ASP A 172 -8.02 -18.30 0.40
N GLY A 173 -6.79 -17.83 0.73
CA GLY A 173 -5.61 -17.90 -0.14
C GLY A 173 -5.62 -16.92 -1.33
N LYS A 174 -6.56 -15.97 -1.37
CA LYS A 174 -6.66 -14.95 -2.42
C LYS A 174 -6.64 -13.54 -1.86
N PHE A 175 -6.10 -12.61 -2.63
CA PHE A 175 -6.23 -11.18 -2.39
C PHE A 175 -7.52 -10.65 -3.00
N ILE A 176 -8.12 -9.66 -2.31
CA ILE A 176 -9.31 -8.95 -2.73
C ILE A 176 -8.87 -7.57 -3.22
N ILE A 177 -9.27 -7.22 -4.44
CA ILE A 177 -8.88 -5.97 -5.06
C ILE A 177 -10.09 -5.12 -5.47
N ASN A 178 -9.87 -3.81 -5.56
CA ASN A 178 -10.67 -2.88 -6.32
C ASN A 178 -9.90 -2.54 -7.60
N ASP A 179 -10.54 -2.77 -8.73
CA ASP A 179 -9.99 -2.60 -10.07
C ASP A 179 -10.75 -1.48 -10.80
N PRO A 180 -10.16 -0.27 -10.94
CA PRO A 180 -10.86 0.84 -11.57
C PRO A 180 -11.09 0.68 -13.08
N GLY A 181 -10.41 -0.25 -13.73
CA GLY A 181 -10.51 -0.50 -15.17
C GLY A 181 -11.83 -1.12 -15.64
N THR A 182 -12.75 -1.43 -14.71
CA THR A 182 -14.08 -1.97 -15.05
C THR A 182 -15.14 -1.49 -14.06
N ASN A 183 -16.40 -1.32 -14.51
CA ASN A 183 -17.52 -0.96 -13.62
C ASN A 183 -17.83 -2.02 -12.56
N SER A 184 -17.38 -3.25 -12.76
CA SER A 184 -17.59 -4.39 -11.85
C SER A 184 -16.28 -4.84 -11.19
N GLY A 185 -15.33 -3.92 -11.02
CA GLY A 185 -14.01 -4.20 -10.46
C GLY A 185 -13.97 -4.29 -8.94
N ASN A 186 -15.07 -4.00 -8.24
CA ASN A 186 -15.15 -4.09 -6.79
C ASN A 186 -15.07 -5.54 -6.32
N GLY A 187 -14.04 -5.86 -5.55
CA GLY A 187 -13.90 -7.16 -4.89
C GLY A 187 -13.48 -8.32 -5.78
N ASN A 188 -12.82 -8.07 -6.90
CA ASN A 188 -12.20 -9.13 -7.70
C ASN A 188 -11.15 -9.87 -6.86
N GLU A 189 -10.99 -11.18 -7.09
CA GLU A 189 -10.13 -12.04 -6.29
C GLU A 189 -9.05 -12.70 -7.16
N TYR A 190 -7.78 -12.60 -6.71
CA TYR A 190 -6.63 -13.22 -7.37
C TYR A 190 -5.70 -13.87 -6.35
N THR A 191 -5.03 -14.96 -6.75
CA THR A 191 -3.95 -15.54 -5.93
C THR A 191 -2.73 -14.63 -5.93
N PHE A 192 -1.85 -14.82 -4.93
CA PHE A 192 -0.57 -14.08 -4.88
C PHE A 192 0.25 -14.27 -6.16
N ASP A 193 0.32 -15.50 -6.69
CA ASP A 193 1.12 -15.80 -7.88
C ASP A 193 0.63 -15.04 -9.11
N VAL A 194 -0.69 -14.92 -9.31
CA VAL A 194 -1.26 -14.12 -10.40
C VAL A 194 -0.89 -12.66 -10.24
N LEU A 195 -1.07 -12.08 -9.04
CA LEU A 195 -0.72 -10.68 -8.77
C LEU A 195 0.80 -10.43 -8.91
N LYS A 196 1.63 -11.34 -8.40
CA LYS A 196 3.10 -11.23 -8.49
C LYS A 196 3.58 -11.32 -9.94
N ASN A 197 2.96 -12.19 -10.75
CA ASN A 197 3.26 -12.30 -12.16
C ASN A 197 2.85 -11.02 -12.92
N ALA A 198 1.65 -10.50 -12.67
CA ALA A 198 1.13 -9.29 -13.29
C ALA A 198 1.89 -8.02 -12.85
N ALA A 199 2.44 -7.99 -11.62
CA ALA A 199 3.13 -6.83 -11.10
C ALA A 199 4.30 -6.42 -12.01
N ALA A 200 4.28 -5.16 -12.43
CA ALA A 200 5.30 -4.53 -13.26
C ALA A 200 5.17 -3.01 -13.10
N ASP A 201 6.28 -2.28 -13.13
CA ASP A 201 6.24 -0.83 -13.02
C ASP A 201 6.38 -0.18 -14.40
N TRP A 202 5.79 1.00 -14.58
CA TRP A 202 5.96 1.77 -15.79
C TRP A 202 7.30 2.50 -15.79
N ASP A 203 8.04 2.38 -16.88
CA ASP A 203 9.26 3.15 -17.10
C ASP A 203 8.97 4.33 -18.02
N GLN A 204 8.90 5.53 -17.43
CA GLN A 204 8.55 6.74 -18.14
C GLN A 204 9.55 7.13 -19.24
N ASN A 205 10.80 6.74 -19.11
CA ASN A 205 11.82 7.01 -20.12
C ASN A 205 11.72 6.05 -21.30
N ALA A 206 11.52 4.76 -21.01
CA ALA A 206 11.35 3.74 -22.02
C ALA A 206 9.95 3.72 -22.65
N LYS A 207 8.95 4.38 -22.02
CA LYS A 207 7.52 4.31 -22.37
C LYS A 207 7.04 2.86 -22.49
N ALA A 208 7.40 2.05 -21.48
CA ALA A 208 7.14 0.62 -21.48
C ALA A 208 7.05 0.06 -20.04
N MET A 209 6.35 -1.07 -19.90
CA MET A 209 6.35 -1.83 -18.66
C MET A 209 7.72 -2.47 -18.40
N ASN A 210 8.15 -2.40 -17.15
CA ASN A 210 9.34 -3.08 -16.65
C ASN A 210 8.95 -4.21 -15.69
N PRO A 211 8.84 -5.46 -16.16
CA PRO A 211 8.41 -6.59 -15.33
C PRO A 211 9.45 -6.99 -14.27
N ALA A 212 10.70 -6.52 -14.39
CA ALA A 212 11.71 -6.72 -13.36
C ALA A 212 11.54 -5.79 -12.15
N ARG A 213 10.72 -4.72 -12.28
CA ARG A 213 10.42 -3.78 -11.20
C ARG A 213 9.05 -4.09 -10.59
N LYS A 214 9.03 -4.96 -9.59
CA LYS A 214 7.83 -5.36 -8.86
C LYS A 214 7.73 -4.53 -7.59
N ILE A 215 6.88 -3.51 -7.60
CA ILE A 215 6.77 -2.53 -6.52
C ILE A 215 5.33 -2.49 -6.02
N ALA A 216 5.13 -2.61 -4.71
CA ALA A 216 3.86 -2.38 -4.04
C ALA A 216 3.92 -1.05 -3.29
N LEU A 217 2.90 -0.22 -3.42
CA LEU A 217 2.78 1.09 -2.76
C LEU A 217 1.83 0.96 -1.57
N VAL A 218 2.37 0.88 -0.36
CA VAL A 218 1.58 0.78 0.88
C VAL A 218 1.19 2.19 1.33
N MET A 219 -0.12 2.44 1.40
CA MET A 219 -0.69 3.76 1.65
C MET A 219 -1.07 3.95 3.12
N SER A 220 -0.70 5.08 3.73
CA SER A 220 -1.06 5.47 5.10
C SER A 220 -1.21 6.98 5.26
N LYS A 221 -1.75 7.43 6.40
CA LYS A 221 -1.80 8.87 6.80
C LYS A 221 -0.58 9.23 7.63
#